data_022c8dab74a711e618ea3e38cba85e74
#
_entry.id   022c8dab74a711e618ea3e38cba85e74
#
_cell.length_a   1.000
_cell.length_b   1.000
_cell.length_c   1.000
_cell.angle_alpha   90.00
_cell.angle_beta   90.00
_cell.angle_gamma   90.00
#
_symmetry.space_group_name_H-M   'P 1'
#
loop_
_entity.id
_entity.type
_entity.pdbx_description
1 polymer ?
#
loop_
_entity_poly.entity_id
_entity_poly.type
_entity_poly.pdbx_seq_one_letter_code
_entity_poly.pdbx_strand_id
1 'polypeptide(L)'
;MLLPVIGRRIRAKTVATLSTLLLLYPLIVIVGFTFFPGLNEGVVDPPYFGQPFLGSFSMLLDGLSGPIAFSIVLVTTMVAVFSFPYMEHRFEDMQKEGTHEPSWGIYYMLYIMFASAMLGTALSTNLAEFYIFLELTLVPSFLLIAFYGYGARERIALMYLIWTHVGALLFLIGAITVGFNA
;
A
#
# COMPACT_ATOMS: atom_id res chain seq x y z
N MET A 1 -9.74 -3.06 -36.90
CA MET A 1 -9.47 -3.91 -35.75
C MET A 1 -8.34 -3.40 -34.82
N LEU A 2 -7.46 -2.49 -35.26
CA LEU A 2 -6.34 -1.94 -34.45
C LEU A 2 -6.71 -0.77 -33.53
N LEU A 3 -7.71 0.03 -33.87
CA LEU A 3 -8.12 1.23 -33.11
C LEU A 3 -8.53 0.98 -31.65
N PRO A 4 -9.33 -0.05 -31.29
CA PRO A 4 -9.68 -0.31 -29.88
C PRO A 4 -8.47 -0.75 -29.05
N VAL A 5 -7.50 -1.45 -29.62
CA VAL A 5 -6.29 -1.90 -28.95
C VAL A 5 -5.38 -0.70 -28.63
N ILE A 6 -5.23 0.22 -29.56
CA ILE A 6 -4.42 1.45 -29.40
C ILE A 6 -5.05 2.34 -28.32
N GLY A 7 -6.37 2.55 -28.36
CA GLY A 7 -7.09 3.35 -27.36
C GLY A 7 -7.01 2.77 -25.94
N ARG A 8 -7.04 1.44 -25.84
CA ARG A 8 -6.89 0.72 -24.55
C ARG A 8 -5.48 0.89 -23.97
N ARG A 9 -4.45 0.79 -24.83
CA ARG A 9 -3.04 0.96 -24.41
C ARG A 9 -2.73 2.41 -24.00
N ILE A 10 -3.28 3.40 -24.68
CA ILE A 10 -3.15 4.82 -24.31
C ILE A 10 -3.79 5.05 -22.95
N ARG A 11 -5.01 4.56 -22.73
CA ARG A 11 -5.72 4.67 -21.44
C ARG A 11 -4.97 3.97 -20.30
N ALA A 12 -4.39 2.80 -20.56
CA ALA A 12 -3.56 2.08 -19.60
C ALA A 12 -2.31 2.87 -19.21
N LYS A 13 -1.58 3.43 -20.18
CA LYS A 13 -0.41 4.29 -19.93
C LYS A 13 -0.77 5.53 -19.14
N THR A 14 -1.89 6.18 -19.42
CA THR A 14 -2.35 7.36 -18.68
C THR A 14 -2.62 7.01 -17.21
N VAL A 15 -3.30 5.91 -16.94
CA VAL A 15 -3.56 5.44 -15.56
C VAL A 15 -2.25 5.12 -14.85
N ALA A 16 -1.34 4.39 -15.50
CA ALA A 16 -0.02 4.07 -14.95
C ALA A 16 0.78 5.33 -14.60
N THR A 17 0.84 6.29 -15.51
CA THR A 17 1.57 7.55 -15.30
C THR A 17 0.98 8.38 -14.17
N LEU A 18 -0.35 8.52 -14.13
CA LEU A 18 -1.03 9.26 -13.04
C LEU A 18 -0.79 8.58 -11.69
N SER A 19 -0.86 7.25 -11.62
CA SER A 19 -0.62 6.49 -10.40
C SER A 19 0.83 6.63 -9.91
N THR A 20 1.78 6.60 -10.83
CA THR A 20 3.20 6.82 -10.49
C THR A 20 3.45 8.25 -10.01
N LEU A 21 2.85 9.25 -10.65
CA LEU A 21 2.94 10.65 -10.21
C LEU A 21 2.34 10.86 -8.82
N LEU A 22 1.23 10.18 -8.52
CA LEU A 22 0.62 10.22 -7.19
C LEU A 22 1.55 9.64 -6.11
N LEU A 23 2.27 8.55 -6.41
CA LEU A 23 3.23 7.94 -5.49
C LEU A 23 4.55 8.70 -5.39
N LEU A 24 4.90 9.51 -6.40
CA LEU A 24 6.06 10.42 -6.33
C LEU A 24 5.85 11.54 -5.32
N TYR A 25 4.63 11.97 -5.08
CA TYR A 25 4.35 13.04 -4.12
C TYR A 25 4.85 12.70 -2.69
N PRO A 26 4.43 11.60 -2.05
CA PRO A 26 4.94 11.23 -0.73
C PRO A 26 6.46 10.96 -0.74
N LEU A 27 7.03 10.46 -1.85
CA LEU A 27 8.48 10.28 -1.97
C LEU A 27 9.20 11.63 -1.88
N ILE A 28 8.76 12.63 -2.64
CA ILE A 28 9.37 13.98 -2.62
C ILE A 28 9.24 14.61 -1.23
N VAL A 29 8.07 14.49 -0.61
CA VAL A 29 7.82 15.02 0.73
C VAL A 29 8.75 14.37 1.75
N ILE A 30 8.81 13.05 1.81
CA ILE A 30 9.65 12.33 2.79
C ILE A 30 11.14 12.58 2.54
N VAL A 31 11.59 12.61 1.29
CA VAL A 31 12.99 13.00 0.96
C VAL A 31 13.27 14.43 1.42
N GLY A 32 12.37 15.35 1.14
CA GLY A 32 12.47 16.73 1.59
C GLY A 32 12.63 16.82 3.12
N PHE A 33 11.77 16.13 3.84
CA PHE A 33 11.81 16.07 5.30
C PHE A 33 13.05 15.39 5.87
N THR A 34 13.55 14.34 5.22
CA THR A 34 14.71 13.57 5.71
C THR A 34 16.04 14.30 5.49
N PHE A 35 16.18 15.05 4.39
CA PHE A 35 17.45 15.67 3.99
C PHE A 35 17.57 17.15 4.31
N PHE A 36 16.49 17.84 4.69
CA PHE A 36 16.58 19.25 5.10
C PHE A 36 16.83 19.37 6.61
N PRO A 37 17.95 20.01 7.04
CA PRO A 37 18.34 20.11 8.46
C PRO A 37 17.50 21.16 9.21
N GLY A 38 16.34 20.84 9.58
CA GLY A 38 15.40 21.63 10.38
C GLY A 38 14.31 20.76 10.96
N LEU A 39 14.31 19.49 10.59
CA LEU A 39 13.24 18.52 10.87
C LEU A 39 13.69 17.42 11.84
N ASN A 40 14.85 17.59 12.47
CA ASN A 40 15.35 16.65 13.50
C ASN A 40 14.44 16.59 14.76
N GLU A 41 13.49 17.50 14.89
CA GLU A 41 12.54 17.53 16.02
C GLU A 41 11.32 16.63 15.79
N GLY A 42 11.22 15.98 14.64
CA GLY A 42 10.03 15.22 14.24
C GLY A 42 8.86 16.12 13.87
N VAL A 43 8.10 15.74 12.85
CA VAL A 43 6.86 16.42 12.46
C VAL A 43 5.70 15.56 12.89
N VAL A 44 4.88 16.09 13.79
CA VAL A 44 3.65 15.45 14.26
C VAL A 44 2.48 16.19 13.66
N ASP A 45 1.62 15.50 12.92
CA ASP A 45 0.35 16.07 12.51
C ASP A 45 -0.58 16.25 13.70
N PRO A 46 -1.40 17.32 13.72
CA PRO A 46 -2.42 17.47 14.75
C PRO A 46 -3.36 16.25 14.75
N PRO A 47 -3.83 15.79 15.93
CA PRO A 47 -4.71 14.65 16.03
C PRO A 47 -5.97 14.86 15.18
N TYR A 48 -6.23 13.95 14.23
CA TYR A 48 -7.40 14.02 13.35
C TYR A 48 -8.59 13.20 13.89
N PHE A 49 -8.33 12.34 14.85
CA PHE A 49 -9.34 11.56 15.55
C PHE A 49 -8.86 11.24 16.97
N GLY A 50 -9.76 11.30 17.94
CA GLY A 50 -9.42 10.97 19.31
C GLY A 50 -10.63 10.37 20.04
N GLN A 51 -10.40 9.26 20.74
CA GLN A 51 -11.38 8.62 21.60
C GLN A 51 -10.75 8.27 22.94
N PRO A 52 -11.48 8.37 24.06
CA PRO A 52 -10.92 8.10 25.40
C PRO A 52 -10.31 6.71 25.55
N PHE A 53 -10.79 5.73 24.77
CA PHE A 53 -10.33 4.33 24.85
C PHE A 53 -9.26 4.00 23.81
N LEU A 54 -9.31 4.58 22.61
CA LEU A 54 -8.41 4.26 21.51
C LEU A 54 -7.21 5.22 21.40
N GLY A 55 -7.19 6.28 22.21
CA GLY A 55 -6.18 7.32 22.12
C GLY A 55 -6.40 8.31 20.99
N SER A 56 -5.41 9.12 20.71
CA SER A 56 -5.39 10.08 19.60
C SER A 56 -4.70 9.46 18.38
N PHE A 57 -5.32 9.59 17.22
CA PHE A 57 -4.74 9.21 15.94
C PHE A 57 -4.02 10.42 15.33
N SER A 58 -2.75 10.25 15.05
CA SER A 58 -1.91 11.24 14.39
C SER A 58 -0.75 10.56 13.68
N MET A 59 -0.15 11.22 12.71
CA MET A 59 1.03 10.69 12.02
C MET A 59 2.28 11.38 12.53
N LEU A 60 3.35 10.61 12.73
CA LEU A 60 4.65 11.09 13.20
C LEU A 60 5.73 10.72 12.19
N LEU A 61 6.46 11.72 11.72
CA LEU A 61 7.68 11.53 10.95
C LEU A 61 8.87 11.95 11.79
N ASP A 62 9.63 11.00 12.29
CA ASP A 62 10.80 11.19 13.16
C ASP A 62 12.03 10.45 12.65
N GLY A 63 13.09 10.41 13.45
CA GLY A 63 14.34 9.73 13.11
C GLY A 63 14.22 8.20 12.96
N LEU A 64 13.16 7.59 13.48
CA LEU A 64 12.88 6.15 13.35
C LEU A 64 11.93 5.88 12.18
N SER A 65 10.80 6.56 12.13
CA SER A 65 9.79 6.36 11.09
C SER A 65 10.22 6.90 9.73
N GLY A 66 11.08 7.92 9.69
CA GLY A 66 11.56 8.55 8.46
C GLY A 66 12.29 7.58 7.52
N PRO A 67 13.34 6.88 7.95
CA PRO A 67 14.03 5.87 7.11
C PRO A 67 13.12 4.72 6.67
N ILE A 68 12.19 4.29 7.51
CA ILE A 68 11.22 3.24 7.18
C ILE A 68 10.25 3.75 6.12
N ALA A 69 9.65 4.92 6.33
CA ALA A 69 8.75 5.56 5.39
C ALA A 69 9.45 5.84 4.04
N PHE A 70 10.68 6.33 4.07
CA PHE A 70 11.49 6.51 2.86
C PHE A 70 11.67 5.20 2.08
N SER A 71 12.03 4.12 2.76
CA SER A 71 12.18 2.82 2.13
C SER A 71 10.87 2.33 1.49
N ILE A 72 9.75 2.49 2.18
CA ILE A 72 8.43 2.11 1.67
C ILE A 72 8.08 2.92 0.41
N VAL A 73 8.17 4.24 0.46
CA VAL A 73 7.78 5.09 -0.69
C VAL A 73 8.73 4.94 -1.87
N LEU A 74 10.03 4.72 -1.62
CA LEU A 74 11.01 4.45 -2.66
C LEU A 74 10.68 3.15 -3.41
N VAL A 75 10.51 2.06 -2.67
CA VAL A 75 10.20 0.75 -3.25
C VAL A 75 8.85 0.77 -3.97
N THR A 76 7.81 1.31 -3.34
CA THR A 76 6.48 1.36 -3.96
C THR A 76 6.45 2.24 -5.20
N THR A 77 7.18 3.34 -5.23
CA THR A 77 7.30 4.19 -6.43
C THR A 77 8.07 3.47 -7.55
N MET A 78 9.19 2.81 -7.23
CA MET A 78 9.94 2.03 -8.21
C MET A 78 9.11 0.89 -8.80
N VAL A 79 8.43 0.14 -7.94
CA VAL A 79 7.54 -0.95 -8.39
C VAL A 79 6.40 -0.41 -9.25
N ALA A 80 5.83 0.77 -8.94
CA ALA A 80 4.80 1.38 -9.78
C ALA A 80 5.29 1.67 -11.21
N VAL A 81 6.53 2.14 -11.36
CA VAL A 81 7.16 2.38 -12.66
C VAL A 81 7.33 1.06 -13.42
N PHE A 82 7.86 0.03 -12.77
CA PHE A 82 8.09 -1.28 -13.37
C PHE A 82 6.81 -2.10 -13.58
N SER A 83 5.73 -1.77 -12.87
CA SER A 83 4.45 -2.47 -12.99
C SER A 83 3.84 -2.40 -14.37
N PHE A 84 4.06 -1.31 -15.12
CA PHE A 84 3.42 -1.17 -16.43
C PHE A 84 3.89 -2.27 -17.41
N PRO A 85 5.19 -2.42 -17.75
CA PRO A 85 5.63 -3.48 -18.66
C PRO A 85 5.37 -4.88 -18.12
N TYR A 86 5.50 -5.09 -16.81
CA TYR A 86 5.22 -6.38 -16.19
C TYR A 86 3.76 -6.79 -16.32
N MET A 87 2.83 -5.88 -16.01
CA MET A 87 1.40 -6.15 -16.09
C MET A 87 0.88 -6.23 -17.52
N GLU A 88 1.53 -5.55 -18.49
CA GLU A 88 1.20 -5.70 -19.91
C GLU A 88 1.35 -7.17 -20.33
N HIS A 89 2.47 -7.81 -20.00
CA HIS A 89 2.69 -9.24 -20.24
C HIS A 89 1.71 -10.12 -19.49
N ARG A 90 1.47 -9.83 -18.20
CA ARG A 90 0.53 -10.61 -17.41
C ARG A 90 -0.90 -10.57 -17.98
N PHE A 91 -1.33 -9.41 -18.46
CA PHE A 91 -2.65 -9.27 -19.07
C PHE A 91 -2.78 -10.04 -20.39
N GLU A 92 -1.71 -10.09 -21.19
CA GLU A 92 -1.67 -10.94 -22.39
C GLU A 92 -1.80 -12.43 -22.05
N ASP A 93 -1.12 -12.88 -20.99
CA ASP A 93 -1.19 -14.28 -20.55
C ASP A 93 -2.59 -14.61 -20.02
N MET A 94 -3.19 -13.73 -19.22
CA MET A 94 -4.57 -13.92 -18.72
C MET A 94 -5.60 -13.97 -19.85
N GLN A 95 -5.42 -13.22 -20.93
CA GLN A 95 -6.27 -13.33 -22.12
C GLN A 95 -6.12 -14.68 -22.80
N LYS A 96 -4.91 -15.23 -22.89
CA LYS A 96 -4.67 -16.57 -23.43
C LYS A 96 -5.29 -17.67 -22.56
N GLU A 97 -5.27 -17.47 -21.22
CA GLU A 97 -5.90 -18.34 -20.25
C GLU A 97 -7.44 -18.29 -20.27
N GLY A 98 -8.05 -17.37 -21.04
CA GLY A 98 -9.50 -17.18 -21.12
C GLY A 98 -10.13 -16.64 -19.84
N THR A 99 -9.33 -16.05 -18.97
CA THR A 99 -9.79 -15.44 -17.72
C THR A 99 -10.34 -14.03 -17.96
N HIS A 100 -11.20 -13.56 -17.04
CA HIS A 100 -11.88 -12.26 -17.12
C HIS A 100 -10.89 -11.13 -17.44
N GLU A 101 -11.31 -10.19 -18.30
CA GLU A 101 -10.46 -9.07 -18.70
C GLU A 101 -10.03 -8.21 -17.49
N PRO A 102 -8.72 -8.19 -17.18
CA PRO A 102 -8.22 -7.42 -16.04
C PRO A 102 -8.28 -5.92 -16.34
N SER A 103 -8.66 -5.13 -15.33
CA SER A 103 -8.73 -3.68 -15.43
C SER A 103 -7.47 -3.02 -14.89
N TRP A 104 -6.80 -2.21 -15.71
CA TRP A 104 -5.68 -1.37 -15.29
C TRP A 104 -6.04 -0.44 -14.11
N GLY A 105 -7.26 0.11 -14.12
CA GLY A 105 -7.74 0.98 -13.06
C GLY A 105 -7.84 0.29 -11.73
N ILE A 106 -8.38 -0.94 -11.69
CA ILE A 106 -8.49 -1.73 -10.47
C ILE A 106 -7.11 -2.10 -9.94
N TYR A 107 -6.19 -2.52 -10.81
CA TYR A 107 -4.82 -2.84 -10.42
C TYR A 107 -4.14 -1.67 -9.71
N TYR A 108 -4.10 -0.49 -10.33
CA TYR A 108 -3.43 0.66 -9.74
C TYR A 108 -4.17 1.23 -8.53
N MET A 109 -5.49 1.15 -8.49
CA MET A 109 -6.27 1.52 -7.30
C MET A 109 -5.88 0.67 -6.09
N LEU A 110 -5.87 -0.66 -6.25
CA LEU A 110 -5.46 -1.58 -5.19
C LEU A 110 -4.00 -1.37 -4.80
N TYR A 111 -3.13 -1.12 -5.77
CA TYR A 111 -1.72 -0.87 -5.53
C TYR A 111 -1.48 0.42 -4.72
N ILE A 112 -2.17 1.52 -5.05
CA ILE A 112 -2.09 2.78 -4.30
C ILE A 112 -2.65 2.60 -2.89
N MET A 113 -3.78 1.91 -2.73
CA MET A 113 -4.34 1.59 -1.41
C MET A 113 -3.34 0.83 -0.55
N PHE A 114 -2.70 -0.20 -1.11
CA PHE A 114 -1.65 -0.97 -0.43
C PHE A 114 -0.47 -0.09 -0.01
N ALA A 115 0.08 0.70 -0.94
CA ALA A 115 1.21 1.59 -0.67
C ALA A 115 0.88 2.64 0.40
N SER A 116 -0.30 3.25 0.34
CA SER A 116 -0.77 4.24 1.32
C SER A 116 -0.98 3.62 2.70
N ALA A 117 -1.55 2.41 2.77
CA ALA A 117 -1.74 1.70 4.03
C ALA A 117 -0.39 1.30 4.67
N MET A 118 0.58 0.84 3.88
CA MET A 118 1.94 0.58 4.38
C MET A 118 2.59 1.85 4.96
N LEU A 119 2.45 2.98 4.27
CA LEU A 119 2.97 4.25 4.76
C LEU A 119 2.26 4.69 6.05
N GLY A 120 0.93 4.56 6.12
CA GLY A 120 0.17 4.83 7.33
C GLY A 120 0.61 3.97 8.51
N THR A 121 0.89 2.68 8.28
CA THR A 121 1.45 1.78 9.32
C THR A 121 2.78 2.30 9.87
N ALA A 122 3.67 2.79 8.99
CA ALA A 122 4.99 3.28 9.39
C ALA A 122 4.95 4.62 10.14
N LEU A 123 3.93 5.44 9.91
CA LEU A 123 3.79 6.79 10.49
C LEU A 123 2.82 6.85 11.67
N SER A 124 2.11 5.76 11.98
CA SER A 124 1.11 5.72 13.06
C SER A 124 1.72 6.01 14.42
N THR A 125 1.01 6.75 15.26
CA THR A 125 1.48 7.15 16.60
C THR A 125 0.97 6.27 17.73
N ASN A 126 -0.05 5.46 17.47
CA ASN A 126 -0.56 4.53 18.48
C ASN A 126 -0.81 3.12 17.91
N LEU A 127 -0.89 2.13 18.80
CA LEU A 127 -1.04 0.72 18.45
C LEU A 127 -2.36 0.40 17.74
N ALA A 128 -3.45 1.11 18.06
CA ALA A 128 -4.74 0.91 17.41
C ALA A 128 -4.72 1.42 15.98
N GLU A 129 -4.15 2.60 15.75
CA GLU A 129 -3.93 3.18 14.44
C GLU A 129 -3.01 2.30 13.58
N PHE A 130 -1.88 1.86 14.16
CA PHE A 130 -0.97 0.92 13.53
C PHE A 130 -1.71 -0.35 13.06
N TYR A 131 -2.52 -0.95 13.93
CA TYR A 131 -3.27 -2.16 13.60
C TYR A 131 -4.29 -1.93 12.48
N ILE A 132 -5.01 -0.82 12.49
CA ILE A 132 -5.96 -0.48 11.43
C ILE A 132 -5.26 -0.35 10.07
N PHE A 133 -4.14 0.35 10.00
CA PHE A 133 -3.36 0.46 8.77
C PHE A 133 -2.75 -0.88 8.34
N LEU A 134 -2.29 -1.70 9.30
CA LEU A 134 -1.81 -3.05 9.02
C LEU A 134 -2.90 -3.90 8.36
N GLU A 135 -4.10 -3.95 8.94
CA GLU A 135 -5.24 -4.66 8.36
C GLU A 135 -5.64 -4.09 6.97
N LEU A 136 -5.54 -2.78 6.82
CA LEU A 136 -5.83 -2.12 5.54
C LEU A 136 -4.83 -2.51 4.44
N THR A 137 -3.63 -2.99 4.76
CA THR A 137 -2.69 -3.54 3.76
C THR A 137 -3.10 -4.91 3.26
N LEU A 138 -3.78 -5.71 4.09
CA LEU A 138 -4.11 -7.10 3.76
C LEU A 138 -5.16 -7.20 2.66
N VAL A 139 -6.18 -6.35 2.67
CA VAL A 139 -7.27 -6.40 1.69
C VAL A 139 -6.78 -6.17 0.26
N PRO A 140 -6.08 -5.06 -0.06
CA PRO A 140 -5.62 -4.84 -1.42
C PRO A 140 -4.54 -5.84 -1.85
N SER A 141 -3.66 -6.29 -0.96
CA SER A 141 -2.65 -7.30 -1.31
C SER A 141 -3.30 -8.65 -1.62
N PHE A 142 -4.29 -9.09 -0.82
CA PHE A 142 -5.09 -10.27 -1.13
C PHE A 142 -5.76 -10.17 -2.50
N LEU A 143 -6.42 -9.06 -2.80
CA LEU A 143 -7.10 -8.85 -4.07
C LEU A 143 -6.12 -8.79 -5.25
N LEU A 144 -4.94 -8.18 -5.07
CA LEU A 144 -3.89 -8.17 -6.08
C LEU A 144 -3.43 -9.59 -6.41
N ILE A 145 -3.22 -10.45 -5.41
CA ILE A 145 -2.84 -11.86 -5.62
C ILE A 145 -4.01 -12.63 -6.27
N ALA A 146 -5.23 -12.47 -5.77
CA ALA A 146 -6.40 -13.20 -6.26
C ALA A 146 -6.74 -12.87 -7.72
N PHE A 147 -6.64 -11.59 -8.12
CA PHE A 147 -7.01 -11.16 -9.46
C PHE A 147 -5.86 -11.27 -10.46
N TYR A 148 -4.63 -10.94 -10.05
CA TYR A 148 -3.48 -10.78 -10.96
C TYR A 148 -2.37 -11.81 -10.75
N GLY A 149 -2.47 -12.69 -9.74
CA GLY A 149 -1.50 -13.74 -9.45
C GLY A 149 -1.41 -14.81 -10.54
N TYR A 150 -0.40 -15.67 -10.44
CA TYR A 150 -0.15 -16.81 -11.34
C TYR A 150 -0.67 -18.13 -10.77
N GLY A 151 -0.97 -19.09 -11.64
CA GLY A 151 -1.34 -20.45 -11.26
C GLY A 151 -2.64 -20.52 -10.45
N ALA A 152 -2.64 -21.26 -9.34
CA ALA A 152 -3.79 -21.41 -8.44
C ALA A 152 -3.98 -20.15 -7.53
N ARG A 153 -4.06 -18.98 -8.15
CA ARG A 153 -4.04 -17.67 -7.52
C ARG A 153 -5.08 -17.48 -6.40
N GLU A 154 -6.29 -18.01 -6.57
CA GLU A 154 -7.35 -17.90 -5.57
C GLU A 154 -6.99 -18.65 -4.28
N ARG A 155 -6.48 -19.89 -4.42
CA ARG A 155 -6.02 -20.68 -3.28
C ARG A 155 -4.82 -20.04 -2.59
N ILE A 156 -3.87 -19.54 -3.36
CA ILE A 156 -2.67 -18.84 -2.84
C ILE A 156 -3.09 -17.57 -2.10
N ALA A 157 -3.99 -16.78 -2.66
CA ALA A 157 -4.52 -15.58 -2.04
C ALA A 157 -5.24 -15.88 -0.72
N LEU A 158 -6.09 -16.91 -0.68
CA LEU A 158 -6.77 -17.32 0.55
C LEU A 158 -5.78 -17.80 1.62
N MET A 159 -4.78 -18.59 1.25
CA MET A 159 -3.74 -19.02 2.18
C MET A 159 -2.97 -17.80 2.74
N TYR A 160 -2.59 -16.85 1.87
CA TYR A 160 -1.96 -15.60 2.27
C TYR A 160 -2.83 -14.84 3.26
N LEU A 161 -4.11 -14.63 2.93
CA LEU A 161 -5.05 -13.90 3.80
C LEU A 161 -5.17 -14.56 5.18
N ILE A 162 -5.37 -15.88 5.23
CA ILE A 162 -5.54 -16.60 6.50
C ILE A 162 -4.28 -16.48 7.37
N TRP A 163 -3.10 -16.72 6.81
CA TRP A 163 -1.86 -16.67 7.58
C TRP A 163 -1.51 -15.25 8.07
N THR A 164 -1.68 -14.26 7.21
CA THR A 164 -1.40 -12.86 7.59
C THR A 164 -2.41 -12.35 8.62
N HIS A 165 -3.70 -12.70 8.47
CA HIS A 165 -4.72 -12.28 9.42
C HIS A 165 -4.56 -12.96 10.79
N VAL A 166 -4.18 -14.24 10.84
CA VAL A 166 -3.82 -14.90 12.11
C VAL A 166 -2.66 -14.19 12.79
N GLY A 167 -1.61 -13.82 12.04
CA GLY A 167 -0.49 -13.03 12.57
C GLY A 167 -0.91 -11.67 13.11
N ALA A 168 -1.77 -10.95 12.38
CA ALA A 168 -2.31 -9.67 12.80
C ALA A 168 -3.18 -9.76 14.06
N LEU A 169 -3.99 -10.81 14.19
CA LEU A 169 -4.78 -11.07 15.41
C LEU A 169 -3.89 -11.36 16.64
N LEU A 170 -2.82 -12.11 16.47
CA LEU A 170 -1.85 -12.35 17.54
C LEU A 170 -1.17 -11.05 17.99
N PHE A 171 -0.81 -10.20 17.01
CA PHE A 171 -0.30 -8.87 17.30
C PHE A 171 -1.32 -8.02 18.07
N LEU A 172 -2.61 -8.02 17.68
CA LEU A 172 -3.67 -7.29 18.35
C LEU A 172 -3.82 -7.72 19.82
N ILE A 173 -3.81 -9.04 20.07
CA ILE A 173 -3.87 -9.58 21.45
C ILE A 173 -2.69 -9.05 22.28
N GLY A 174 -1.49 -9.08 21.70
CA GLY A 174 -0.29 -8.51 22.35
C GLY A 174 -0.43 -7.02 22.64
N ALA A 175 -0.88 -6.24 21.68
CA ALA A 175 -1.08 -4.80 21.79
C ALA A 175 -2.11 -4.45 22.90
N ILE A 176 -3.24 -5.17 22.93
CA ILE A 176 -4.26 -5.02 23.97
C ILE A 176 -3.69 -5.36 25.35
N THR A 177 -2.92 -6.45 25.45
CA THR A 177 -2.31 -6.87 26.72
C THR A 177 -1.35 -5.81 27.25
N VAL A 178 -0.55 -5.20 26.39
CA VAL A 178 0.34 -4.09 26.77
C VAL A 178 -0.47 -2.87 27.18
N GLY A 179 -1.50 -2.49 26.42
CA GLY A 179 -2.33 -1.33 26.70
C GLY A 179 -3.09 -1.41 28.05
N PHE A 180 -3.47 -2.61 28.48
CA PHE A 180 -4.13 -2.79 29.79
C PHE A 180 -3.15 -2.82 30.97
N ASN A 181 -1.85 -3.01 30.73
CA ASN A 181 -0.83 -3.07 31.78
C ASN A 181 0.04 -1.80 31.84
N ALA A 182 -0.18 -0.83 30.96
CA ALA A 182 0.50 0.45 30.93
C ALA A 182 -0.32 1.53 31.65
#